data_26f19620c0146d8561812375c0d9fd5a
#
_entry.id   26f19620c0146d8561812375c0d9fd5a
#
_cell.length_a   1.000
_cell.length_b   1.000
_cell.length_c   1.000
_cell.angle_alpha   90.00
_cell.angle_beta   90.00
_cell.angle_gamma   90.00
#
_symmetry.space_group_name_H-M   'P 1'
#
loop_
_entity.id
_entity.type
_entity.pdbx_description
1 polymer ?
#
loop_
_entity_poly.entity_id
_entity_poly.type
_entity_poly.pdbx_seq_one_letter_code
_entity_poly.pdbx_strand_id
1 'polypeptide(L)'
;MYSHVMVGSNNLGVAKTFYDALFGKEGRADDKGRLSYGRKGAMFMVTSPIDGLPATQGNGSTIGFAFDTPEEVDAWHQRGLAAGGTAIEDPPGIRSNAFGALYLAYLRDPDGNKLCGLHRPEQ
;
A
#
# COMPACT_ATOMS: atom_id res chain seq x y z
N MET A 1 0.33 2.22 -18.19
CA MET A 1 -1.10 2.46 -18.11
C MET A 1 -1.46 3.48 -17.03
N TYR A 2 -1.33 3.17 -15.75
CA TYR A 2 -1.54 4.17 -14.73
C TYR A 2 -0.31 5.05 -14.57
N SER A 3 -0.51 6.37 -14.50
CA SER A 3 0.58 7.30 -14.17
C SER A 3 0.83 7.30 -12.67
N HIS A 4 -0.23 7.32 -11.90
CA HIS A 4 -0.15 7.32 -10.43
C HIS A 4 -1.46 6.82 -9.85
N VAL A 5 -1.40 6.39 -8.59
CA VAL A 5 -2.56 6.16 -7.74
C VAL A 5 -2.41 6.99 -6.50
N MET A 6 -3.53 7.46 -5.95
CA MET A 6 -3.53 8.34 -4.79
C MET A 6 -4.57 7.88 -3.80
N VAL A 7 -4.20 7.88 -2.52
CA VAL A 7 -5.11 7.56 -1.43
C VAL A 7 -5.19 8.74 -0.47
N GLY A 8 -6.27 8.81 0.29
CA GLY A 8 -6.48 9.87 1.25
C GLY A 8 -5.95 9.54 2.63
N SER A 9 -5.57 10.58 3.36
CA SER A 9 -5.13 10.46 4.74
C SER A 9 -5.69 11.61 5.57
N ASN A 10 -6.01 11.30 6.82
CA ASN A 10 -6.43 12.30 7.80
C ASN A 10 -5.25 12.77 8.66
N ASN A 11 -4.08 12.20 8.48
CA ASN A 11 -2.86 12.58 9.20
C ASN A 11 -1.65 12.22 8.35
N LEU A 12 -1.15 13.19 7.58
CA LEU A 12 -0.04 12.94 6.67
C LEU A 12 1.26 12.60 7.38
N GLY A 13 1.47 13.08 8.62
CA GLY A 13 2.64 12.70 9.40
C GLY A 13 2.65 11.23 9.77
N VAL A 14 1.52 10.71 10.22
CA VAL A 14 1.36 9.28 10.52
C VAL A 14 1.46 8.46 9.24
N ALA A 15 0.85 8.93 8.16
CA ALA A 15 0.93 8.26 6.86
C ALA A 15 2.38 8.18 6.37
N LYS A 16 3.16 9.26 6.54
CA LYS A 16 4.56 9.27 6.12
C LYS A 16 5.38 8.23 6.89
N THR A 17 5.22 8.16 8.19
CA THR A 17 5.91 7.15 9.01
C THR A 17 5.58 5.75 8.51
N PHE A 18 4.32 5.49 8.22
CA PHE A 18 3.89 4.18 7.73
C PHE A 18 4.47 3.87 6.36
N TYR A 19 4.29 4.76 5.39
CA TYR A 19 4.68 4.47 4.00
C TYR A 19 6.20 4.51 3.79
N ASP A 20 6.91 5.36 4.54
CA ASP A 20 8.38 5.32 4.50
C ASP A 20 8.89 3.94 4.92
N ALA A 21 8.32 3.38 5.97
CA ALA A 21 8.69 2.03 6.43
C ALA A 21 8.24 0.96 5.43
N LEU A 22 7.01 1.07 4.94
CA LEU A 22 6.44 0.08 4.02
C LEU A 22 7.28 -0.05 2.75
N PHE A 23 7.69 1.08 2.17
CA PHE A 23 8.47 1.10 0.93
C PHE A 23 9.99 1.03 1.18
N GLY A 24 10.43 1.16 2.43
CA GLY A 24 11.83 1.13 2.76
C GLY A 24 12.61 2.33 2.21
N LYS A 25 11.93 3.47 2.05
CA LYS A 25 12.56 4.71 1.59
C LYS A 25 11.74 5.91 2.01
N GLU A 26 12.38 7.07 2.06
CA GLU A 26 11.71 8.31 2.43
C GLU A 26 10.88 8.85 1.26
N GLY A 27 9.61 9.13 1.52
CA GLY A 27 8.73 9.76 0.55
C GLY A 27 9.02 11.25 0.42
N ARG A 28 8.70 11.80 -0.72
CA ARG A 28 8.81 13.25 -0.97
C ARG A 28 7.52 13.92 -0.56
N ALA A 29 7.64 14.99 0.22
CA ALA A 29 6.49 15.82 0.57
C ALA A 29 6.56 17.11 -0.25
N ASP A 30 5.42 17.50 -0.86
CA ASP A 30 5.34 18.78 -1.54
C ASP A 30 4.97 19.89 -0.55
N ASP A 31 4.73 21.11 -1.06
CA ASP A 31 4.41 22.26 -0.22
C ASP A 31 3.06 22.15 0.48
N LYS A 32 2.19 21.25 0.04
CA LYS A 32 0.91 20.96 0.68
C LYS A 32 0.97 19.71 1.57
N GLY A 33 2.14 19.12 1.72
CA GLY A 33 2.34 17.93 2.53
C GLY A 33 1.96 16.62 1.85
N ARG A 34 1.58 16.65 0.55
CA ARG A 34 1.27 15.43 -0.19
C ARG A 34 2.52 14.60 -0.36
N LEU A 35 2.39 13.30 -0.14
CA LEU A 35 3.51 12.36 -0.18
C LEU A 35 3.57 11.67 -1.53
N SER A 36 4.78 11.43 -2.03
CA SER A 36 5.01 10.73 -3.30
C SER A 36 6.08 9.67 -3.14
N TYR A 37 5.79 8.49 -3.67
CA TYR A 37 6.69 7.34 -3.66
C TYR A 37 6.74 6.78 -5.07
N GLY A 38 7.91 6.85 -5.72
CA GLY A 38 8.09 6.28 -7.03
C GLY A 38 8.53 4.82 -6.95
N ARG A 39 8.01 3.99 -7.85
CA ARG A 39 8.40 2.58 -7.92
C ARG A 39 8.14 2.04 -9.32
N LYS A 40 9.20 1.55 -9.95
CA LYS A 40 9.11 0.87 -11.26
C LYS A 40 8.31 1.66 -12.30
N GLY A 41 8.56 2.98 -12.38
CA GLY A 41 7.90 3.83 -13.37
C GLY A 41 6.50 4.30 -12.99
N ALA A 42 6.00 3.91 -11.85
CA ALA A 42 4.70 4.35 -11.34
C ALA A 42 4.88 5.20 -10.09
N MET A 43 3.86 5.97 -9.75
CA MET A 43 3.87 6.84 -8.59
C MET A 43 2.71 6.47 -7.67
N PHE A 44 3.02 6.29 -6.39
CA PHE A 44 2.02 6.14 -5.34
C PHE A 44 2.02 7.41 -4.50
N MET A 45 0.84 7.98 -4.25
CA MET A 45 0.72 9.26 -3.56
C MET A 45 -0.29 9.19 -2.42
N VAL A 46 -0.06 10.01 -1.40
CA VAL A 46 -0.96 10.15 -0.25
C VAL A 46 -1.26 11.63 -0.06
N THR A 47 -2.53 11.98 0.10
CA THR A 47 -2.95 13.37 0.20
C THR A 47 -4.07 13.55 1.22
N SER A 48 -4.17 14.77 1.75
CA SER A 48 -5.42 15.20 2.39
C SER A 48 -6.43 15.51 1.28
N PRO A 49 -7.72 15.14 1.45
CA PRO A 49 -8.71 15.43 0.41
C PRO A 49 -8.80 16.92 0.10
N ILE A 50 -8.91 17.23 -1.19
CA ILE A 50 -8.91 18.63 -1.67
C ILE A 50 -10.11 19.41 -1.17
N ASP A 51 -11.22 18.73 -0.86
CA ASP A 51 -12.45 19.38 -0.38
C ASP A 51 -12.42 19.69 1.13
N GLY A 52 -11.34 19.33 1.82
CA GLY A 52 -11.20 19.58 3.25
C GLY A 52 -12.01 18.67 4.14
N LEU A 53 -12.76 17.72 3.56
CA LEU A 53 -13.53 16.75 4.34
C LEU A 53 -12.62 15.58 4.75
N PRO A 54 -13.03 14.78 5.77
CA PRO A 54 -12.23 13.63 6.17
C PRO A 54 -12.05 12.63 5.03
N ALA A 55 -10.85 12.06 4.95
CA ALA A 55 -10.57 10.99 4.02
C ALA A 55 -11.30 9.71 4.43
N THR A 56 -11.73 8.94 3.44
CA THR A 56 -12.29 7.61 3.66
C THR A 56 -11.46 6.59 2.89
N GLN A 57 -11.53 5.32 3.30
CA GLN A 57 -10.76 4.27 2.62
C GLN A 57 -11.34 3.86 1.26
N GLY A 58 -12.56 4.29 0.93
CA GLY A 58 -13.23 3.84 -0.30
C GLY A 58 -13.52 2.34 -0.25
N ASN A 59 -14.58 1.97 0.47
CA ASN A 59 -14.94 0.56 0.62
C ASN A 59 -15.04 -0.15 -0.73
N GLY A 60 -14.34 -1.26 -0.89
CA GLY A 60 -14.23 -1.97 -2.17
C GLY A 60 -12.96 -1.67 -2.95
N SER A 61 -12.18 -0.66 -2.55
CA SER A 61 -10.92 -0.33 -3.22
C SER A 61 -9.76 -1.14 -2.66
N THR A 62 -8.83 -1.51 -3.52
CA THR A 62 -7.57 -2.17 -3.13
C THR A 62 -6.47 -1.64 -4.03
N ILE A 63 -5.34 -1.30 -3.42
CA ILE A 63 -4.13 -0.95 -4.17
C ILE A 63 -3.15 -2.10 -4.04
N GLY A 64 -2.77 -2.71 -5.17
CA GLY A 64 -1.86 -3.84 -5.19
C GLY A 64 -0.46 -3.44 -5.62
N PHE A 65 0.54 -3.98 -4.91
CA PHE A 65 1.95 -3.80 -5.20
C PHE A 65 2.55 -5.13 -5.63
N ALA A 66 3.25 -5.13 -6.76
CA ALA A 66 3.84 -6.35 -7.31
C ALA A 66 5.25 -6.57 -6.75
N PHE A 67 5.57 -7.82 -6.44
CA PHE A 67 6.86 -8.22 -5.91
C PHE A 67 7.41 -9.41 -6.68
N ASP A 68 8.73 -9.52 -6.74
CA ASP A 68 9.41 -10.56 -7.50
C ASP A 68 9.49 -11.88 -6.75
N THR A 69 9.37 -11.86 -5.41
CA THR A 69 9.46 -13.07 -4.58
C THR A 69 8.42 -13.06 -3.48
N PRO A 70 8.02 -14.24 -2.96
CA PRO A 70 7.15 -14.32 -1.78
C PRO A 70 7.80 -13.70 -0.54
N GLU A 71 9.13 -13.83 -0.39
CA GLU A 71 9.85 -13.28 0.74
C GLU A 71 9.74 -11.76 0.79
N GLU A 72 9.72 -11.10 -0.37
CA GLU A 72 9.52 -9.66 -0.43
C GLU A 72 8.12 -9.26 0.01
N VAL A 73 7.10 -10.06 -0.33
CA VAL A 73 5.73 -9.83 0.14
C VAL A 73 5.66 -9.96 1.66
N ASP A 74 6.27 -10.99 2.22
CA ASP A 74 6.31 -11.20 3.67
C ASP A 74 6.99 -10.03 4.39
N ALA A 75 8.13 -9.59 3.87
CA ALA A 75 8.87 -8.47 4.46
C ALA A 75 8.07 -7.16 4.38
N TRP A 76 7.43 -6.90 3.25
CA TRP A 76 6.54 -5.76 3.07
C TRP A 76 5.40 -5.76 4.11
N HIS A 77 4.76 -6.90 4.29
CA HIS A 77 3.65 -7.07 5.23
C HIS A 77 4.12 -6.82 6.67
N GLN A 78 5.26 -7.39 7.05
CA GLN A 78 5.83 -7.19 8.38
C GLN A 78 6.18 -5.72 8.65
N ARG A 79 6.80 -5.06 7.67
CA ARG A 79 7.12 -3.63 7.82
C ARG A 79 5.87 -2.80 8.01
N GLY A 80 4.81 -3.09 7.25
CA GLY A 80 3.55 -2.38 7.40
C GLY A 80 2.92 -2.57 8.78
N LEU A 81 2.91 -3.79 9.29
CA LEU A 81 2.35 -4.06 10.62
C LEU A 81 3.18 -3.35 11.71
N ALA A 82 4.50 -3.37 11.60
CA ALA A 82 5.37 -2.73 12.58
C ALA A 82 5.21 -1.19 12.58
N ALA A 83 4.79 -0.61 11.46
CA ALA A 83 4.69 0.84 11.30
C ALA A 83 3.26 1.39 11.50
N GLY A 84 2.33 0.59 11.99
CA GLY A 84 0.98 1.06 12.31
C GLY A 84 -0.13 0.53 11.42
N GLY A 85 0.18 -0.37 10.49
CA GLY A 85 -0.84 -1.02 9.68
C GLY A 85 -1.57 -2.12 10.44
N THR A 86 -2.68 -2.56 9.88
CA THR A 86 -3.52 -3.60 10.46
C THR A 86 -3.63 -4.77 9.48
N ALA A 87 -3.34 -5.98 9.96
CA ALA A 87 -3.51 -7.18 9.14
C ALA A 87 -5.00 -7.45 8.90
N ILE A 88 -5.32 -7.80 7.67
CA ILE A 88 -6.67 -8.20 7.29
C ILE A 88 -6.59 -9.42 6.38
N GLU A 89 -7.70 -10.16 6.30
CA GLU A 89 -7.81 -11.41 5.56
C GLU A 89 -6.83 -12.46 6.11
N ASP A 90 -6.52 -13.46 5.31
CA ASP A 90 -5.63 -14.52 5.76
C ASP A 90 -4.18 -14.03 5.80
N PRO A 91 -3.32 -14.66 6.62
CA PRO A 91 -1.89 -14.35 6.63
C PRO A 91 -1.27 -14.49 5.23
N PRO A 92 -0.08 -13.89 4.99
CA PRO A 92 0.60 -14.05 3.71
C PRO A 92 0.69 -15.52 3.28
N GLY A 93 0.35 -15.78 2.02
CA GLY A 93 0.36 -17.15 1.51
C GLY A 93 -0.27 -17.25 0.13
N ILE A 94 -0.32 -18.48 -0.36
CA ILE A 94 -0.88 -18.77 -1.68
C ILE A 94 -2.40 -18.70 -1.63
N ARG A 95 -3.00 -18.00 -2.61
CA ARG A 95 -4.44 -18.04 -2.92
C ARG A 95 -4.59 -18.51 -4.35
N SER A 96 -5.44 -19.50 -4.57
CA SER A 96 -5.75 -19.99 -5.91
C SER A 96 -7.08 -19.44 -6.37
N ASN A 97 -7.15 -19.03 -7.63
CA ASN A 97 -8.38 -18.54 -8.24
C ASN A 97 -8.42 -18.95 -9.72
N ALA A 98 -9.39 -18.42 -10.48
CA ALA A 98 -9.55 -18.76 -11.90
C ALA A 98 -8.33 -18.39 -12.73
N PHE A 99 -7.50 -17.48 -12.28
CA PHE A 99 -6.29 -17.03 -13.00
C PHE A 99 -5.02 -17.73 -12.53
N GLY A 100 -5.15 -18.73 -11.63
CA GLY A 100 -4.01 -19.49 -11.12
C GLY A 100 -3.72 -19.17 -9.67
N ALA A 101 -2.54 -19.57 -9.20
CA ALA A 101 -2.10 -19.35 -7.82
C ALA A 101 -1.35 -18.03 -7.73
N LEU A 102 -1.68 -17.24 -6.71
CA LEU A 102 -0.99 -16.00 -6.40
C LEU A 102 -0.53 -16.02 -4.96
N TYR A 103 0.64 -15.45 -4.68
CA TYR A 103 1.09 -15.24 -3.31
C TYR A 103 0.66 -13.84 -2.88
N LEU A 104 -0.20 -13.78 -1.88
CA LEU A 104 -0.88 -12.53 -1.49
C LEU A 104 -0.73 -12.26 -0.01
N ALA A 105 -0.69 -10.97 0.33
CA ALA A 105 -0.84 -10.50 1.71
C ALA A 105 -1.62 -9.19 1.67
N TYR A 106 -2.43 -8.95 2.69
CA TYR A 106 -3.27 -7.77 2.77
C TYR A 106 -3.06 -7.06 4.09
N LEU A 107 -3.11 -5.74 4.04
CA LEU A 107 -3.16 -4.92 5.26
C LEU A 107 -3.88 -3.62 4.98
N ARG A 108 -4.25 -2.93 6.05
CA ARG A 108 -4.76 -1.56 5.94
C ARG A 108 -3.71 -0.60 6.47
N ASP A 109 -3.61 0.56 5.81
CA ASP A 109 -2.77 1.64 6.32
C ASP A 109 -3.44 2.31 7.54
N PRO A 110 -2.80 3.29 8.21
CA PRO A 110 -3.40 3.94 9.38
C PRO A 110 -4.72 4.63 9.12
N ASP A 111 -5.04 4.98 7.88
CA ASP A 111 -6.31 5.60 7.50
C ASP A 111 -7.34 4.58 7.03
N GLY A 112 -6.99 3.30 7.00
CA GLY A 112 -7.89 2.23 6.61
C GLY A 112 -7.84 1.86 5.13
N ASN A 113 -6.98 2.48 4.33
CA ASN A 113 -6.84 2.13 2.93
C ASN A 113 -6.32 0.69 2.79
N LYS A 114 -6.98 -0.12 1.96
CA LYS A 114 -6.65 -1.52 1.79
C LYS A 114 -5.52 -1.67 0.78
N LEU A 115 -4.46 -2.34 1.21
CA LEU A 115 -3.27 -2.57 0.42
C LEU A 115 -3.02 -4.06 0.26
N CYS A 116 -2.49 -4.45 -0.90
CA CYS A 116 -2.20 -5.84 -1.24
C CYS A 116 -0.75 -5.94 -1.71
N GLY A 117 -0.02 -6.91 -1.18
CA GLY A 117 1.25 -7.33 -1.74
C GLY A 117 1.02 -8.58 -2.56
N LEU A 118 1.52 -8.60 -3.78
CA LEU A 118 1.25 -9.69 -4.71
C LEU A 118 2.53 -10.15 -5.38
N HIS A 119 2.74 -11.46 -5.36
CA HIS A 119 3.74 -12.12 -6.18
C HIS A 119 3.06 -13.19 -7.01
N ARG A 120 3.33 -13.17 -8.31
CA ARG A 120 2.84 -14.18 -9.23
C ARG A 120 3.93 -15.22 -9.42
N PRO A 121 3.74 -16.45 -8.90
CA PRO A 121 4.71 -17.51 -9.13
C PRO A 121 4.87 -17.79 -10.63
N GLU A 122 6.05 -18.20 -11.03
CA GLU A 122 6.27 -18.58 -12.42
C GLU A 122 5.45 -19.82 -12.77
N GLN A 123 4.98 -19.83 -14.00
CA GLN A 123 4.17 -20.91 -14.55
C GLN A 123 5.07 -22.01 -15.14
#